data_39bc713360f061f7d82a06e6fd9741c0
#
_entry.id   39bc713360f061f7d82a06e6fd9741c0
#
_cell.length_a   1.000
_cell.length_b   1.000
_cell.length_c   1.000
_cell.angle_alpha   90.00
_cell.angle_beta   90.00
_cell.angle_gamma   90.00
#
_symmetry.space_group_name_H-M   'P 1'
#
loop_
_entity.id
_entity.type
_entity.pdbx_description
1 polymer ?
#
loop_
_entity_poly.entity_id
_entity_poly.type
_entity_poly.pdbx_seq_one_letter_code
_entity_poly.pdbx_strand_id
1 'polypeptide(L)'
;MEEEKKWELEEAPIHGDVLEAVLSRVPLIDLVPASQVSKPWESAVVSSLRHLNPIKPWLIVHTQTTRHPYATTTHAYDPRSDLWVEIEQPPIKHVSVLRSSHSTLLYMQSPFKFAFSFDPLHLMWHLADAPIAWRTDPIVALVGQHIVVAGGVCDFGDDPLPMEIYDLRTGRWETCESLPSILKDSAASTSLSIAVDEQRMYVTEKTSGVTHSFDPSNKTWHGAYNLRPGTNVFSSVIGFLNDRMVVVGLIGDAENAKGVKLWEVRKGTETVDLREMGEMPMKLVEKLKGASPRLRNIAISSMGNLAYLHNPSEPGELILCEVTDGAKCKWGSVRNVVVNEVNRMQTLAFTCSNVGLGDLQAAFSSGDRRFIRC
;
A
#
# COMPACT_ATOMS: atom_id res chain seq x y z
N MET A 1 32.54 -35.85 -54.93
CA MET A 1 32.72 -35.58 -53.48
C MET A 1 32.41 -34.11 -53.28
N GLU A 2 31.12 -33.81 -53.03
CA GLU A 2 30.68 -32.47 -52.75
C GLU A 2 30.84 -32.24 -51.22
N GLU A 3 31.64 -31.25 -50.88
CA GLU A 3 31.76 -30.77 -49.51
C GLU A 3 30.49 -30.03 -49.17
N GLU A 4 29.64 -30.58 -48.28
CA GLU A 4 28.56 -29.88 -47.62
C GLU A 4 29.16 -28.80 -46.70
N LYS A 5 29.08 -27.56 -47.16
CA LYS A 5 29.35 -26.38 -46.33
C LYS A 5 28.26 -26.28 -45.27
N LYS A 6 28.56 -26.76 -44.05
CA LYS A 6 27.77 -26.55 -42.86
C LYS A 6 27.79 -25.06 -42.53
N TRP A 7 26.70 -24.35 -42.79
CA TRP A 7 26.51 -22.99 -42.36
C TRP A 7 26.20 -23.05 -40.87
N GLU A 8 27.19 -22.90 -40.00
CA GLU A 8 26.99 -22.51 -38.63
C GLU A 8 26.53 -21.06 -38.67
N LEU A 9 25.24 -20.84 -38.48
CA LEU A 9 24.69 -19.52 -38.11
C LEU A 9 25.31 -19.15 -36.77
N GLU A 10 26.40 -18.40 -36.75
CA GLU A 10 26.84 -17.68 -35.59
C GLU A 10 25.70 -16.71 -35.23
N GLU A 11 24.87 -17.07 -34.24
CA GLU A 11 23.88 -16.15 -33.70
C GLU A 11 24.62 -14.93 -33.16
N ALA A 12 24.46 -13.80 -33.83
CA ALA A 12 25.05 -12.55 -33.37
C ALA A 12 24.49 -12.22 -31.96
N PRO A 13 25.35 -11.99 -30.96
CA PRO A 13 24.89 -11.75 -29.61
C PRO A 13 23.98 -10.51 -29.56
N ILE A 14 22.82 -10.65 -28.93
CA ILE A 14 21.88 -9.53 -28.72
C ILE A 14 22.58 -8.50 -27.83
N HIS A 15 22.72 -7.26 -28.29
CA HIS A 15 23.36 -6.17 -27.54
C HIS A 15 22.77 -4.79 -27.91
N GLY A 16 23.14 -3.74 -27.16
CA GLY A 16 22.70 -2.37 -27.41
C GLY A 16 21.19 -2.19 -27.23
N ASP A 17 20.59 -1.34 -28.05
CA ASP A 17 19.19 -0.94 -27.98
C ASP A 17 18.20 -2.11 -28.08
N VAL A 18 18.57 -3.17 -28.85
CA VAL A 18 17.73 -4.37 -28.97
C VAL A 18 17.67 -5.11 -27.64
N LEU A 19 18.81 -5.26 -26.97
CA LEU A 19 18.85 -5.90 -25.65
C LEU A 19 18.03 -5.08 -24.62
N GLU A 20 18.16 -3.76 -24.60
CA GLU A 20 17.37 -2.90 -23.74
C GLU A 20 15.87 -3.03 -24.01
N ALA A 21 15.46 -3.05 -25.27
CA ALA A 21 14.06 -3.22 -25.65
C ALA A 21 13.50 -4.59 -25.23
N VAL A 22 14.29 -5.65 -25.30
CA VAL A 22 13.91 -6.98 -24.79
C VAL A 22 13.77 -6.94 -23.27
N LEU A 23 14.79 -6.45 -22.56
CA LEU A 23 14.83 -6.40 -21.10
C LEU A 23 13.72 -5.48 -20.51
N SER A 24 13.28 -4.47 -21.25
CA SER A 24 12.16 -3.63 -20.83
C SER A 24 10.84 -4.39 -20.67
N ARG A 25 10.69 -5.55 -21.27
CA ARG A 25 9.50 -6.42 -21.22
C ARG A 25 9.65 -7.58 -20.23
N VAL A 26 10.84 -7.76 -19.68
CA VAL A 26 11.14 -8.84 -18.74
C VAL A 26 10.65 -8.43 -17.34
N PRO A 27 9.95 -9.29 -16.59
CA PRO A 27 9.55 -9.03 -15.20
C PRO A 27 10.73 -8.64 -14.31
N LEU A 28 10.49 -7.76 -13.34
CA LEU A 28 11.56 -7.21 -12.50
C LEU A 28 12.33 -8.32 -11.76
N ILE A 29 11.61 -9.35 -11.29
CA ILE A 29 12.25 -10.50 -10.63
C ILE A 29 13.26 -11.25 -11.52
N ASP A 30 13.01 -11.32 -12.83
CA ASP A 30 13.89 -12.00 -13.78
C ASP A 30 15.02 -11.10 -14.26
N LEU A 31 14.90 -9.79 -14.07
CA LEU A 31 16.00 -8.86 -14.33
C LEU A 31 17.14 -9.01 -13.31
N VAL A 32 16.88 -9.60 -12.13
CA VAL A 32 17.94 -9.86 -11.15
C VAL A 32 18.99 -10.80 -11.72
N PRO A 33 18.69 -12.05 -12.13
CA PRO A 33 19.68 -12.92 -12.76
C PRO A 33 20.20 -12.34 -14.08
N ALA A 34 19.37 -11.66 -14.88
CA ALA A 34 19.81 -11.03 -16.13
C ALA A 34 20.90 -9.97 -15.88
N SER A 35 20.81 -9.19 -14.82
CA SER A 35 21.81 -8.17 -14.47
C SER A 35 23.18 -8.78 -14.08
N GLN A 36 23.22 -10.06 -13.73
CA GLN A 36 24.43 -10.77 -13.30
C GLN A 36 25.15 -11.51 -14.46
N VAL A 37 24.57 -11.52 -15.67
CA VAL A 37 25.15 -12.22 -16.81
C VAL A 37 26.47 -11.59 -17.26
N SER A 38 26.51 -10.28 -17.42
CA SER A 38 27.71 -9.52 -17.80
C SER A 38 27.51 -8.01 -17.56
N LYS A 39 28.61 -7.23 -17.56
CA LYS A 39 28.52 -5.76 -17.45
C LYS A 39 27.65 -5.11 -18.55
N PRO A 40 27.69 -5.49 -19.83
CA PRO A 40 26.76 -4.98 -20.84
C PRO A 40 25.29 -5.28 -20.52
N TRP A 41 24.98 -6.48 -19.99
CA TRP A 41 23.64 -6.84 -19.57
C TRP A 41 23.17 -6.02 -18.36
N GLU A 42 24.02 -5.86 -17.36
CA GLU A 42 23.73 -4.99 -16.20
C GLU A 42 23.41 -3.55 -16.64
N SER A 43 24.25 -2.99 -17.52
CA SER A 43 24.02 -1.65 -18.08
C SER A 43 22.70 -1.58 -18.87
N ALA A 44 22.38 -2.58 -19.67
CA ALA A 44 21.15 -2.63 -20.42
C ALA A 44 19.91 -2.80 -19.52
N VAL A 45 20.00 -3.58 -18.44
CA VAL A 45 18.93 -3.68 -17.41
C VAL A 45 18.68 -2.30 -16.79
N VAL A 46 19.73 -1.63 -16.30
CA VAL A 46 19.61 -0.30 -15.66
C VAL A 46 19.02 0.71 -16.63
N SER A 47 19.50 0.73 -17.89
CA SER A 47 19.01 1.63 -18.93
C SER A 47 17.54 1.36 -19.25
N SER A 48 17.14 0.10 -19.40
CA SER A 48 15.75 -0.30 -19.69
C SER A 48 14.79 0.13 -18.58
N LEU A 49 15.20 0.01 -17.29
CA LEU A 49 14.41 0.43 -16.14
C LEU A 49 14.30 1.95 -16.02
N ARG A 50 15.30 2.69 -16.52
CA ARG A 50 15.30 4.15 -16.47
C ARG A 50 14.49 4.78 -17.59
N HIS A 51 14.59 4.26 -18.81
CA HIS A 51 14.15 4.96 -20.01
C HIS A 51 12.96 4.33 -20.72
N LEU A 52 12.81 3.01 -20.69
CA LEU A 52 11.81 2.30 -21.49
C LEU A 52 10.59 1.86 -20.66
N ASN A 53 10.80 1.25 -19.51
CA ASN A 53 9.72 0.74 -18.66
C ASN A 53 10.15 0.88 -17.19
N PRO A 54 9.92 2.06 -16.58
CA PRO A 54 10.38 2.35 -15.22
C PRO A 54 9.71 1.46 -14.17
N ILE A 55 10.41 1.33 -13.04
CA ILE A 55 9.89 0.64 -11.88
C ILE A 55 8.62 1.36 -11.39
N LYS A 56 7.61 0.57 -11.04
CA LYS A 56 6.36 1.05 -10.44
C LYS A 56 6.21 0.48 -9.04
N PRO A 57 5.53 1.19 -8.11
CA PRO A 57 5.27 0.65 -6.79
C PRO A 57 4.49 -0.65 -6.83
N TRP A 58 4.96 -1.66 -6.12
CA TRP A 58 4.28 -2.94 -5.98
C TRP A 58 3.17 -2.86 -4.95
N LEU A 59 2.09 -3.57 -5.20
CA LEU A 59 1.11 -3.88 -4.16
C LEU A 59 1.53 -5.18 -3.48
N ILE A 60 1.60 -5.17 -2.15
CA ILE A 60 1.91 -6.37 -1.37
C ILE A 60 0.69 -6.73 -0.54
N VAL A 61 0.21 -7.95 -0.70
CA VAL A 61 -0.95 -8.49 -0.02
C VAL A 61 -0.53 -9.62 0.89
N HIS A 62 -0.75 -9.42 2.17
CA HIS A 62 -0.54 -10.45 3.18
C HIS A 62 -1.87 -11.07 3.57
N THR A 63 -1.91 -12.40 3.62
CA THR A 63 -3.03 -13.11 4.23
C THR A 63 -2.59 -13.76 5.52
N GLN A 64 -3.50 -13.88 6.44
CA GLN A 64 -3.30 -14.63 7.67
C GLN A 64 -4.55 -15.39 8.01
N THR A 65 -4.40 -16.69 8.36
CA THR A 65 -5.52 -17.49 8.90
C THR A 65 -5.98 -16.89 10.23
N THR A 66 -7.29 -16.82 10.43
CA THR A 66 -7.89 -16.25 11.67
C THR A 66 -7.81 -17.21 12.86
N ARG A 67 -7.42 -18.47 12.62
CA ARG A 67 -7.30 -19.51 13.65
C ARG A 67 -5.85 -19.96 13.81
N HIS A 68 -5.47 -20.26 15.04
CA HIS A 68 -4.16 -20.84 15.35
C HIS A 68 -4.05 -22.29 14.79
N PRO A 69 -2.89 -22.67 14.20
CA PRO A 69 -1.69 -21.85 14.02
C PRO A 69 -1.90 -20.82 12.91
N TYR A 70 -1.49 -19.56 13.18
CA TYR A 70 -1.57 -18.49 12.20
C TYR A 70 -0.60 -18.77 11.05
N ALA A 71 -1.13 -19.15 9.90
CA ALA A 71 -0.35 -19.25 8.68
C ALA A 71 -0.49 -17.94 7.90
N THR A 72 0.62 -17.40 7.46
CA THR A 72 0.66 -16.21 6.57
C THR A 72 1.19 -16.59 5.21
N THR A 73 0.60 -16.00 4.18
CA THR A 73 1.18 -15.98 2.85
C THR A 73 1.37 -14.53 2.40
N THR A 74 2.36 -14.30 1.56
CA THR A 74 2.68 -12.99 1.05
C THR A 74 2.71 -13.05 -0.46
N HIS A 75 1.93 -12.18 -1.10
CA HIS A 75 1.90 -12.04 -2.54
C HIS A 75 2.19 -10.60 -2.92
N ALA A 76 2.89 -10.39 -4.00
CA ALA A 76 3.18 -9.08 -4.54
C ALA A 76 2.73 -8.98 -6.00
N TYR A 77 2.12 -7.87 -6.36
CA TYR A 77 1.75 -7.55 -7.73
C TYR A 77 2.73 -6.52 -8.30
N ASP A 78 3.41 -6.89 -9.36
CA ASP A 78 4.25 -5.99 -10.16
C ASP A 78 3.43 -5.38 -11.31
N PRO A 79 3.01 -4.10 -11.21
CA PRO A 79 2.20 -3.47 -12.24
C PRO A 79 3.00 -3.12 -13.52
N ARG A 80 4.33 -3.21 -13.46
CA ARG A 80 5.20 -3.01 -14.63
C ARG A 80 5.08 -4.16 -15.63
N SER A 81 4.94 -5.37 -15.11
CA SER A 81 4.87 -6.61 -15.89
C SER A 81 3.53 -7.31 -15.84
N ASP A 82 2.55 -6.74 -15.13
CA ASP A 82 1.22 -7.35 -14.87
C ASP A 82 1.34 -8.76 -14.30
N LEU A 83 2.19 -8.91 -13.28
CA LEU A 83 2.57 -10.21 -12.73
C LEU A 83 2.34 -10.27 -11.23
N TRP A 84 1.70 -11.36 -10.77
CA TRP A 84 1.67 -11.74 -9.37
C TRP A 84 2.83 -12.66 -9.03
N VAL A 85 3.39 -12.45 -7.85
CA VAL A 85 4.52 -13.23 -7.31
C VAL A 85 4.18 -13.62 -5.87
N GLU A 86 4.22 -14.90 -5.56
CA GLU A 86 4.21 -15.37 -4.18
C GLU A 86 5.61 -15.25 -3.60
N ILE A 87 5.71 -14.72 -2.39
CA ILE A 87 6.97 -14.56 -1.65
C ILE A 87 6.98 -15.60 -0.53
N GLU A 88 7.63 -16.73 -0.76
CA GLU A 88 7.93 -17.68 0.29
C GLU A 88 9.00 -17.12 1.22
N GLN A 89 8.72 -17.10 2.50
CA GLN A 89 9.63 -16.61 3.54
C GLN A 89 9.58 -17.53 4.77
N PRO A 90 10.60 -17.51 5.63
CA PRO A 90 10.56 -18.23 6.89
C PRO A 90 9.32 -17.86 7.72
N PRO A 91 8.78 -18.79 8.52
CA PRO A 91 7.62 -18.52 9.33
C PRO A 91 7.78 -17.28 10.20
N ILE A 92 6.86 -16.34 10.09
CA ILE A 92 6.84 -15.14 10.91
C ILE A 92 6.48 -15.53 12.35
N LYS A 93 7.18 -14.98 13.31
CA LYS A 93 6.84 -15.15 14.71
C LYS A 93 5.61 -14.30 15.05
N HIS A 94 4.44 -14.90 14.95
CA HIS A 94 3.18 -14.20 15.18
C HIS A 94 3.01 -13.83 16.64
N VAL A 95 2.77 -12.55 16.89
CA VAL A 95 2.37 -12.03 18.20
C VAL A 95 0.86 -11.81 18.28
N SER A 96 0.21 -11.54 17.15
CA SER A 96 -1.25 -11.38 17.02
C SER A 96 -1.69 -11.36 15.55
N VAL A 97 -2.87 -10.80 15.29
CA VAL A 97 -3.41 -10.60 13.94
C VAL A 97 -2.61 -9.54 13.20
N LEU A 98 -2.26 -9.86 11.95
CA LEU A 98 -1.55 -8.99 11.02
C LEU A 98 -2.48 -7.89 10.51
N ARG A 99 -1.99 -6.64 10.52
CA ARG A 99 -2.76 -5.46 10.14
C ARG A 99 -1.92 -4.42 9.41
N SER A 100 -2.61 -3.55 8.68
CA SER A 100 -2.07 -2.31 8.13
C SER A 100 -3.13 -1.21 8.26
N SER A 101 -2.74 -0.03 8.67
CA SER A 101 -3.61 1.15 8.70
C SER A 101 -3.39 2.08 7.51
N HIS A 102 -2.23 1.96 6.84
CA HIS A 102 -1.90 2.75 5.66
C HIS A 102 -0.87 2.02 4.77
N SER A 103 -0.49 2.63 3.65
CA SER A 103 0.21 1.97 2.55
C SER A 103 1.58 1.38 2.86
N THR A 104 2.31 1.83 3.88
CA THR A 104 3.75 1.52 4.02
C THR A 104 4.13 0.72 5.26
N LEU A 105 3.20 0.49 6.18
CA LEU A 105 3.49 -0.19 7.44
C LEU A 105 2.61 -1.43 7.64
N LEU A 106 3.24 -2.52 8.00
CA LEU A 106 2.60 -3.75 8.44
C LEU A 106 2.90 -3.96 9.92
N TYR A 107 1.92 -4.33 10.72
CA TYR A 107 2.10 -4.49 12.15
C TYR A 107 1.25 -5.62 12.77
N MET A 108 1.69 -6.08 13.93
CA MET A 108 0.96 -6.97 14.83
C MET A 108 1.10 -6.42 16.25
N GLN A 109 0.01 -6.33 16.98
CA GLN A 109 0.00 -5.82 18.37
C GLN A 109 -0.64 -6.85 19.30
N SER A 110 0.04 -7.13 20.39
CA SER A 110 -0.45 -7.92 21.53
C SER A 110 -0.29 -7.11 22.83
N PRO A 111 -0.87 -7.55 23.96
CA PRO A 111 -0.67 -6.87 25.25
C PRO A 111 0.79 -6.79 25.71
N PHE A 112 1.67 -7.62 25.16
CA PHE A 112 3.06 -7.74 25.62
C PHE A 112 4.10 -7.38 24.58
N LYS A 113 3.74 -7.41 23.30
CA LYS A 113 4.68 -7.20 22.19
C LYS A 113 4.04 -6.46 21.04
N PHE A 114 4.85 -5.66 20.40
CA PHE A 114 4.55 -4.97 19.16
C PHE A 114 5.56 -5.42 18.10
N ALA A 115 5.06 -5.89 16.96
CA ALA A 115 5.88 -6.29 15.84
C ALA A 115 5.48 -5.45 14.62
N PHE A 116 6.45 -5.00 13.84
CA PHE A 116 6.20 -4.18 12.66
C PHE A 116 7.23 -4.41 11.57
N SER A 117 6.83 -4.10 10.35
CA SER A 117 7.69 -4.12 9.17
C SER A 117 7.35 -2.98 8.23
N PHE A 118 8.35 -2.29 7.70
CA PHE A 118 8.24 -1.19 6.75
C PHE A 118 9.27 -1.28 5.61
N ASP A 119 9.98 -2.40 5.53
CA ASP A 119 10.88 -2.62 4.38
C ASP A 119 10.07 -2.87 3.08
N PRO A 120 10.70 -2.71 1.90
CA PRO A 120 10.00 -2.78 0.62
C PRO A 120 9.22 -4.07 0.38
N LEU A 121 9.70 -5.20 0.89
CA LEU A 121 9.07 -6.50 0.69
C LEU A 121 8.43 -7.06 1.97
N HIS A 122 8.48 -6.32 3.08
CA HIS A 122 8.04 -6.75 4.41
C HIS A 122 8.70 -8.06 4.90
N LEU A 123 9.95 -8.25 4.53
CA LEU A 123 10.70 -9.44 4.87
C LEU A 123 11.46 -9.32 6.20
N MET A 124 11.62 -8.10 6.69
CA MET A 124 12.28 -7.80 7.97
C MET A 124 11.26 -7.35 9.01
N TRP A 125 11.24 -8.06 10.13
CA TRP A 125 10.36 -7.78 11.25
C TRP A 125 11.14 -7.22 12.43
N HIS A 126 10.67 -6.12 12.96
CA HIS A 126 11.15 -5.49 14.17
C HIS A 126 10.24 -5.86 15.33
N LEU A 127 10.82 -6.16 16.47
CA LEU A 127 10.09 -6.46 17.71
C LEU A 127 10.38 -5.38 18.75
N ALA A 128 9.33 -4.81 19.30
CA ALA A 128 9.38 -3.86 20.41
C ALA A 128 8.49 -4.33 21.55
N ASP A 129 8.64 -3.73 22.72
CA ASP A 129 7.67 -3.87 23.79
C ASP A 129 6.33 -3.28 23.33
N ALA A 130 5.25 -3.77 23.91
CA ALA A 130 3.91 -3.27 23.56
C ALA A 130 3.77 -1.79 23.95
N PRO A 131 2.90 -1.03 23.24
CA PRO A 131 2.41 0.25 23.73
C PRO A 131 1.84 0.12 25.15
N ILE A 132 1.90 1.19 25.92
CA ILE A 132 1.46 1.22 27.32
C ILE A 132 -0.04 0.90 27.43
N ALA A 133 -0.85 1.50 26.53
CA ALA A 133 -2.27 1.24 26.47
C ALA A 133 -2.60 0.15 25.43
N TRP A 134 -3.26 -0.91 25.88
CA TRP A 134 -3.87 -1.88 24.99
C TRP A 134 -5.11 -1.29 24.32
N ARG A 135 -5.22 -1.48 23.01
CA ARG A 135 -6.35 -0.99 22.22
C ARG A 135 -6.66 -1.91 21.04
N THR A 136 -7.93 -2.02 20.70
CA THR A 136 -8.39 -2.75 19.53
C THR A 136 -8.57 -1.80 18.35
N ASP A 137 -8.15 -2.23 17.16
CA ASP A 137 -8.25 -1.48 15.91
C ASP A 137 -7.68 -0.05 15.95
N PRO A 138 -6.44 0.16 16.48
CA PRO A 138 -5.83 1.48 16.49
C PRO A 138 -5.40 1.92 15.08
N ILE A 139 -5.19 3.21 14.92
CA ILE A 139 -4.36 3.77 13.86
C ILE A 139 -2.90 3.45 14.22
N VAL A 140 -2.17 2.86 13.29
CA VAL A 140 -0.72 2.69 13.40
C VAL A 140 -0.07 3.22 12.13
N ALA A 141 0.78 4.23 12.28
CA ALA A 141 1.40 4.91 11.14
C ALA A 141 2.90 5.13 11.37
N LEU A 142 3.69 4.98 10.31
CA LEU A 142 5.10 5.37 10.29
C LEU A 142 5.21 6.78 9.71
N VAL A 143 5.72 7.72 10.49
CA VAL A 143 5.92 9.13 10.12
C VAL A 143 7.38 9.48 10.38
N GLY A 144 8.17 9.63 9.35
CA GLY A 144 9.63 9.83 9.49
C GLY A 144 10.27 8.69 10.30
N GLN A 145 10.81 9.01 11.47
CA GLN A 145 11.44 8.05 12.39
C GLN A 145 10.54 7.61 13.57
N HIS A 146 9.23 7.84 13.46
CA HIS A 146 8.28 7.60 14.53
C HIS A 146 7.16 6.67 14.09
N ILE A 147 6.85 5.67 14.93
CA ILE A 147 5.61 4.92 14.80
C ILE A 147 4.59 5.53 15.75
N VAL A 148 3.50 6.01 15.20
CA VAL A 148 2.39 6.63 15.94
C VAL A 148 1.30 5.58 16.13
N VAL A 149 0.83 5.40 17.38
CA VAL A 149 -0.31 4.54 17.72
C VAL A 149 -1.40 5.41 18.36
N ALA A 150 -2.55 5.47 17.72
CA ALA A 150 -3.61 6.40 18.10
C ALA A 150 -5.00 5.77 18.00
N GLY A 151 -5.96 6.27 18.78
CA GLY A 151 -7.35 5.82 18.74
C GLY A 151 -7.53 4.34 19.09
N GLY A 152 -8.53 3.72 18.49
CA GLY A 152 -8.98 2.37 18.86
C GLY A 152 -9.84 2.36 20.13
N VAL A 153 -10.43 1.21 20.42
CA VAL A 153 -11.28 1.02 21.60
C VAL A 153 -10.49 0.32 22.71
N CYS A 154 -10.64 0.77 23.95
CA CYS A 154 -10.13 0.09 25.13
C CYS A 154 -11.27 -0.21 26.10
N ASP A 155 -11.46 -1.48 26.42
CA ASP A 155 -12.55 -1.92 27.32
C ASP A 155 -12.30 -1.56 28.80
N PHE A 156 -11.06 -1.16 29.15
CA PHE A 156 -10.60 -0.99 30.52
C PHE A 156 -9.94 0.38 30.80
N GLY A 157 -9.95 1.29 29.86
CA GLY A 157 -9.27 2.56 29.97
C GLY A 157 -10.23 3.77 30.02
N ASP A 158 -9.78 4.82 30.68
CA ASP A 158 -10.47 6.10 30.61
C ASP A 158 -10.37 6.68 29.20
N ASP A 159 -11.48 7.12 28.65
CA ASP A 159 -11.50 7.84 27.37
C ASP A 159 -11.28 9.35 27.63
N PRO A 160 -10.42 10.00 26.87
CA PRO A 160 -9.70 9.56 25.69
C PRO A 160 -8.34 8.93 26.00
N LEU A 161 -8.05 7.81 25.34
CA LEU A 161 -6.73 7.20 25.42
C LEU A 161 -5.65 8.15 24.87
N PRO A 162 -4.54 8.35 25.60
CA PRO A 162 -3.42 9.11 25.07
C PRO A 162 -2.85 8.40 23.84
N MET A 163 -2.36 9.16 22.88
CA MET A 163 -1.58 8.59 21.78
C MET A 163 -0.19 8.20 22.27
N GLU A 164 0.42 7.27 21.57
CA GLU A 164 1.75 6.78 21.85
C GLU A 164 2.64 6.86 20.62
N ILE A 165 3.88 7.23 20.82
CA ILE A 165 4.88 7.38 19.78
C ILE A 165 6.07 6.49 20.14
N TYR A 166 6.45 5.60 19.21
CA TYR A 166 7.68 4.84 19.30
C TYR A 166 8.74 5.48 18.42
N ASP A 167 9.83 5.93 19.04
CA ASP A 167 11.01 6.47 18.33
C ASP A 167 11.89 5.31 17.88
N LEU A 168 12.04 5.11 16.57
CA LEU A 168 12.86 4.04 15.97
C LEU A 168 14.34 4.17 16.31
N ARG A 169 14.82 5.38 16.57
CA ARG A 169 16.22 5.62 16.89
C ARG A 169 16.58 5.26 18.34
N THR A 170 15.67 5.58 19.28
CA THR A 170 15.90 5.34 20.71
C THR A 170 15.29 4.03 21.21
N GLY A 171 14.35 3.45 20.45
CA GLY A 171 13.63 2.25 20.85
C GLY A 171 12.69 2.46 22.03
N ARG A 172 12.15 3.67 22.23
CA ARG A 172 11.33 4.02 23.40
C ARG A 172 9.95 4.51 22.99
N TRP A 173 8.98 4.18 23.84
CA TRP A 173 7.62 4.72 23.79
C TRP A 173 7.51 6.02 24.58
N GLU A 174 6.76 6.96 24.04
CA GLU A 174 6.37 8.20 24.69
C GLU A 174 4.87 8.43 24.49
N THR A 175 4.22 9.03 25.47
CA THR A 175 2.79 9.39 25.41
C THR A 175 2.62 10.86 25.01
N CYS A 176 1.53 11.17 24.32
CA CYS A 176 1.12 12.53 23.96
C CYS A 176 -0.40 12.68 23.99
N GLU A 177 -0.89 13.87 23.64
CA GLU A 177 -2.31 14.17 23.63
C GLU A 177 -3.12 13.20 22.78
N SER A 178 -4.36 12.96 23.20
CA SER A 178 -5.31 12.09 22.50
C SER A 178 -5.70 12.62 21.13
N LEU A 179 -6.34 11.76 20.35
CA LEU A 179 -7.04 12.16 19.11
C LEU A 179 -8.02 13.31 19.37
N PRO A 180 -8.21 14.22 18.40
CA PRO A 180 -9.29 15.18 18.41
C PRO A 180 -10.65 14.51 18.67
N SER A 181 -11.52 15.15 19.45
CA SER A 181 -12.78 14.55 19.93
C SER A 181 -13.67 13.97 18.85
N ILE A 182 -13.69 14.59 17.66
CA ILE A 182 -14.48 14.12 16.53
C ILE A 182 -14.01 12.77 15.95
N LEU A 183 -12.79 12.35 16.26
CA LEU A 183 -12.19 11.10 15.75
C LEU A 183 -12.17 9.98 16.80
N LYS A 184 -12.51 10.27 18.06
CA LYS A 184 -12.32 9.37 19.19
C LYS A 184 -13.07 8.05 19.08
N ASP A 185 -14.35 8.11 18.72
CA ASP A 185 -15.24 6.95 18.67
C ASP A 185 -15.19 6.21 17.35
N SER A 186 -14.21 6.54 16.49
CA SER A 186 -14.11 6.00 15.16
C SER A 186 -13.10 4.85 15.11
N ALA A 187 -13.54 3.69 14.63
CA ALA A 187 -12.66 2.56 14.37
C ALA A 187 -11.74 2.84 13.17
N ALA A 188 -10.44 2.58 13.32
CA ALA A 188 -9.45 2.88 12.27
C ALA A 188 -9.75 2.16 10.95
N SER A 189 -10.14 0.89 11.00
CA SER A 189 -10.37 0.09 9.79
C SER A 189 -11.63 0.47 9.02
N THR A 190 -12.67 0.93 9.71
CA THR A 190 -14.00 1.16 9.10
C THR A 190 -14.31 2.63 8.85
N SER A 191 -14.07 3.48 9.84
CA SER A 191 -14.55 4.88 9.83
C SER A 191 -13.47 5.88 9.45
N LEU A 192 -12.20 5.54 9.63
CA LEU A 192 -11.07 6.42 9.37
C LEU A 192 -10.31 6.05 8.11
N SER A 193 -9.74 7.05 7.47
CA SER A 193 -8.74 6.91 6.41
C SER A 193 -7.47 7.65 6.80
N ILE A 194 -6.33 7.00 6.61
CA ILE A 194 -5.04 7.50 7.03
C ILE A 194 -4.13 7.70 5.82
N ALA A 195 -3.47 8.84 5.76
CA ALA A 195 -2.40 9.11 4.82
C ALA A 195 -1.20 9.70 5.57
N VAL A 196 -0.01 9.45 5.08
CA VAL A 196 1.24 9.89 5.71
C VAL A 196 2.13 10.53 4.67
N ASP A 197 2.68 11.69 4.98
CA ASP A 197 3.84 12.26 4.30
C ASP A 197 5.10 12.12 5.19
N GLU A 198 6.22 12.69 4.78
CA GLU A 198 7.48 12.60 5.51
C GLU A 198 7.43 13.18 6.92
N GLN A 199 6.51 14.11 7.19
CA GLN A 199 6.47 14.90 8.42
C GLN A 199 5.21 14.66 9.24
N ARG A 200 4.10 14.25 8.61
CA ARG A 200 2.77 14.24 9.24
C ARG A 200 1.94 13.02 8.88
N MET A 201 1.15 12.61 9.84
CA MET A 201 0.02 11.71 9.66
C MET A 201 -1.25 12.54 9.48
N TYR A 202 -2.07 12.19 8.50
CA TYR A 202 -3.40 12.78 8.26
C TYR A 202 -4.45 11.72 8.54
N VAL A 203 -5.47 12.10 9.29
CA VAL A 203 -6.57 11.23 9.68
C VAL A 203 -7.87 11.90 9.25
N THR A 204 -8.63 11.23 8.41
CA THR A 204 -9.92 11.69 7.88
C THR A 204 -11.04 10.78 8.35
N GLU A 205 -12.12 11.33 8.87
CA GLU A 205 -13.37 10.60 9.04
C GLU A 205 -14.05 10.48 7.68
N LYS A 206 -14.28 9.23 7.24
CA LYS A 206 -14.65 8.91 5.84
C LYS A 206 -15.98 9.51 5.40
N THR A 207 -16.94 9.66 6.31
CA THR A 207 -18.28 10.12 6.00
C THR A 207 -18.39 11.63 5.95
N SER A 208 -17.82 12.32 6.94
CA SER A 208 -17.85 13.78 7.02
C SER A 208 -16.77 14.46 6.19
N GLY A 209 -15.64 13.77 5.95
CA GLY A 209 -14.44 14.35 5.35
C GLY A 209 -13.65 15.26 6.28
N VAL A 210 -14.02 15.33 7.56
CA VAL A 210 -13.25 16.10 8.56
C VAL A 210 -11.90 15.44 8.76
N THR A 211 -10.85 16.23 8.59
CA THR A 211 -9.46 15.78 8.58
C THR A 211 -8.62 16.56 9.57
N HIS A 212 -7.80 15.85 10.32
CA HIS A 212 -6.77 16.43 11.17
C HIS A 212 -5.41 15.91 10.76
N SER A 213 -4.36 16.68 10.99
CA SER A 213 -2.98 16.21 10.81
C SER A 213 -2.22 16.23 12.12
N PHE A 214 -1.36 15.27 12.32
CA PHE A 214 -0.51 15.12 13.49
C PHE A 214 0.96 15.18 13.11
N ASP A 215 1.72 16.01 13.82
CA ASP A 215 3.18 16.12 13.70
C ASP A 215 3.83 15.44 14.91
N PRO A 216 4.46 14.26 14.75
CA PRO A 216 5.07 13.54 15.86
C PRO A 216 6.31 14.24 16.45
N SER A 217 6.99 15.10 15.68
CA SER A 217 8.17 15.83 16.15
C SER A 217 7.80 16.89 17.17
N ASN A 218 6.68 17.59 16.95
CA ASN A 218 6.14 18.61 17.85
C ASN A 218 5.05 18.07 18.78
N LYS A 219 4.59 16.83 18.55
CA LYS A 219 3.49 16.16 19.27
C LYS A 219 2.18 16.96 19.25
N THR A 220 1.91 17.62 18.11
CA THR A 220 0.77 18.54 17.97
C THR A 220 -0.19 18.12 16.87
N TRP A 221 -1.49 18.32 17.14
CA TRP A 221 -2.56 18.23 16.17
C TRP A 221 -2.81 19.57 15.48
N HIS A 222 -3.11 19.51 14.18
CA HIS A 222 -3.51 20.65 13.35
C HIS A 222 -4.80 20.33 12.60
N GLY A 223 -5.62 21.34 12.31
CA GLY A 223 -6.90 21.23 11.60
C GLY A 223 -8.00 21.75 12.49
N ALA A 224 -9.31 21.58 12.24
CA ALA A 224 -9.92 20.65 11.29
C ALA A 224 -9.91 21.20 9.86
N TYR A 225 -9.58 20.36 8.89
CA TYR A 225 -9.75 20.63 7.48
C TYR A 225 -10.98 19.87 6.97
N ASN A 226 -11.75 20.45 6.04
CA ASN A 226 -12.83 19.74 5.38
C ASN A 226 -12.35 19.25 4.01
N LEU A 227 -12.16 17.96 3.86
CA LEU A 227 -11.76 17.31 2.61
C LEU A 227 -12.92 16.64 1.88
N ARG A 228 -14.17 16.96 2.21
CA ARG A 228 -15.34 16.45 1.49
C ARG A 228 -15.56 17.25 0.21
N PRO A 229 -15.44 16.62 -1.00
CA PRO A 229 -15.51 17.36 -2.27
C PRO A 229 -16.90 17.93 -2.62
N GLY A 230 -17.95 17.42 -1.96
CA GLY A 230 -19.32 17.87 -2.19
C GLY A 230 -20.33 17.07 -1.42
N THR A 231 -21.58 17.54 -1.39
CA THR A 231 -22.68 16.90 -0.66
C THR A 231 -23.10 15.54 -1.21
N ASN A 232 -22.79 15.28 -2.48
CA ASN A 232 -23.04 14.01 -3.16
C ASN A 232 -21.97 12.94 -2.91
N VAL A 233 -20.90 13.27 -2.18
CA VAL A 233 -19.90 12.29 -1.72
C VAL A 233 -20.32 11.79 -0.36
N PHE A 234 -20.61 10.50 -0.24
CA PHE A 234 -21.09 9.92 1.03
C PHE A 234 -19.99 9.20 1.82
N SER A 235 -18.88 8.84 1.17
CA SER A 235 -17.71 8.25 1.81
C SER A 235 -16.46 8.59 1.02
N SER A 236 -15.35 8.88 1.70
CA SER A 236 -14.08 9.20 1.06
C SER A 236 -12.88 8.63 1.79
N VAL A 237 -11.81 8.37 1.06
CA VAL A 237 -10.50 7.95 1.58
C VAL A 237 -9.42 8.89 1.06
N ILE A 238 -8.33 9.01 1.82
CA ILE A 238 -7.20 9.86 1.47
C ILE A 238 -5.94 9.05 1.22
N GLY A 239 -5.05 9.60 0.41
CA GLY A 239 -3.74 9.03 0.11
C GLY A 239 -2.80 10.08 -0.45
N PHE A 240 -1.58 9.66 -0.81
CA PHE A 240 -0.62 10.51 -1.52
C PHE A 240 -0.30 9.90 -2.88
N LEU A 241 -0.25 10.74 -3.92
CA LEU A 241 0.21 10.42 -5.26
C LEU A 241 1.15 11.53 -5.75
N ASN A 242 2.39 11.17 -6.10
CA ASN A 242 3.44 12.13 -6.48
C ASN A 242 3.57 13.27 -5.44
N ASP A 243 3.65 12.91 -4.16
CA ASP A 243 3.76 13.81 -3.00
C ASP A 243 2.60 14.82 -2.85
N ARG A 244 1.50 14.57 -3.56
CA ARG A 244 0.27 15.35 -3.47
C ARG A 244 -0.81 14.57 -2.77
N MET A 245 -1.44 15.19 -1.79
CA MET A 245 -2.58 14.58 -1.13
C MET A 245 -3.75 14.47 -2.11
N VAL A 246 -4.39 13.32 -2.12
CA VAL A 246 -5.57 13.03 -2.92
C VAL A 246 -6.71 12.53 -2.07
N VAL A 247 -7.92 12.80 -2.53
CA VAL A 247 -9.17 12.27 -1.98
C VAL A 247 -9.81 11.39 -3.03
N VAL A 248 -10.19 10.18 -2.67
CA VAL A 248 -11.03 9.31 -3.51
C VAL A 248 -12.38 9.17 -2.82
N GLY A 249 -13.45 9.56 -3.52
CA GLY A 249 -14.80 9.60 -2.95
C GLY A 249 -15.81 8.77 -3.72
N LEU A 250 -16.71 8.15 -2.97
CA LEU A 250 -17.90 7.45 -3.48
C LEU A 250 -19.03 8.47 -3.70
N ILE A 251 -19.53 8.52 -4.93
CA ILE A 251 -20.61 9.41 -5.34
C ILE A 251 -21.95 8.70 -5.21
N GLY A 252 -22.99 9.40 -4.74
CA GLY A 252 -24.33 8.87 -4.58
C GLY A 252 -24.71 8.73 -3.11
N ASP A 253 -25.15 7.56 -2.73
CA ASP A 253 -25.49 7.20 -1.36
C ASP A 253 -25.05 5.75 -1.03
N ALA A 254 -25.14 5.38 0.25
CA ALA A 254 -24.65 4.07 0.73
C ALA A 254 -25.41 2.87 0.14
N GLU A 255 -26.63 3.08 -0.37
CA GLU A 255 -27.45 2.05 -0.99
C GLU A 255 -27.18 1.96 -2.50
N ASN A 256 -26.78 3.07 -3.14
CA ASN A 256 -26.58 3.17 -4.57
C ASN A 256 -25.39 4.09 -4.92
N ALA A 257 -24.18 3.52 -4.88
CA ALA A 257 -22.98 4.22 -5.34
C ALA A 257 -23.06 4.42 -6.87
N LYS A 258 -23.05 5.68 -7.30
CA LYS A 258 -23.18 6.09 -8.70
C LYS A 258 -21.85 6.27 -9.42
N GLY A 259 -20.75 6.32 -8.67
CA GLY A 259 -19.41 6.52 -9.24
C GLY A 259 -18.35 6.65 -8.18
N VAL A 260 -17.11 6.70 -8.64
CA VAL A 260 -15.92 6.97 -7.84
C VAL A 260 -15.13 8.06 -8.53
N LYS A 261 -14.75 9.10 -7.80
CA LYS A 261 -13.93 10.20 -8.30
C LYS A 261 -12.69 10.42 -7.47
N LEU A 262 -11.68 11.00 -8.11
CA LEU A 262 -10.40 11.39 -7.52
C LEU A 262 -10.23 12.90 -7.58
N TRP A 263 -9.82 13.49 -6.47
CA TRP A 263 -9.48 14.92 -6.35
C TRP A 263 -8.08 15.11 -5.79
N GLU A 264 -7.37 16.11 -6.29
CA GLU A 264 -6.14 16.64 -5.72
C GLU A 264 -6.49 17.66 -4.63
N VAL A 265 -5.87 17.54 -3.47
CA VAL A 265 -5.97 18.53 -2.39
C VAL A 265 -4.95 19.62 -2.59
N ARG A 266 -5.41 20.85 -2.77
CA ARG A 266 -4.56 22.03 -2.91
C ARG A 266 -4.69 22.90 -1.68
N LYS A 267 -3.56 23.23 -1.07
CA LYS A 267 -3.52 24.18 0.03
C LYS A 267 -3.64 25.58 -0.52
N GLY A 268 -4.75 26.28 -0.26
CA GLY A 268 -4.87 27.72 -0.42
C GLY A 268 -4.31 28.46 0.79
N THR A 269 -4.33 29.78 0.77
CA THR A 269 -3.85 30.63 1.88
C THR A 269 -4.73 30.51 3.12
N GLU A 270 -6.05 30.33 2.97
CA GLU A 270 -7.01 30.24 4.07
C GLU A 270 -7.94 29.02 3.97
N THR A 271 -8.08 28.43 2.79
CA THR A 271 -9.00 27.33 2.51
C THR A 271 -8.31 26.21 1.76
N VAL A 272 -8.85 25.00 1.93
CA VAL A 272 -8.44 23.84 1.12
C VAL A 272 -9.29 23.83 -0.13
N ASP A 273 -8.65 23.77 -1.29
CA ASP A 273 -9.30 23.61 -2.59
C ASP A 273 -9.16 22.16 -3.08
N LEU A 274 -10.22 21.62 -3.68
CA LEU A 274 -10.28 20.25 -4.19
C LEU A 274 -10.46 20.28 -5.70
N ARG A 275 -9.41 19.95 -6.44
CA ARG A 275 -9.45 19.88 -7.89
C ARG A 275 -9.74 18.48 -8.36
N GLU A 276 -10.83 18.28 -9.10
CA GLU A 276 -11.14 16.99 -9.72
C GLU A 276 -10.03 16.61 -10.73
N MET A 277 -9.51 15.39 -10.59
CA MET A 277 -8.48 14.81 -11.44
C MET A 277 -9.07 13.80 -12.43
N GLY A 278 -10.12 13.09 -12.04
CA GLY A 278 -10.76 12.12 -12.91
C GLY A 278 -11.84 11.30 -12.22
N GLU A 279 -12.62 10.64 -13.06
CA GLU A 279 -13.71 9.74 -12.66
C GLU A 279 -13.39 8.31 -13.12
N MET A 280 -13.67 7.35 -12.26
CA MET A 280 -13.51 5.93 -12.57
C MET A 280 -14.58 5.49 -13.58
N PRO A 281 -14.22 4.80 -14.66
CA PRO A 281 -15.20 4.23 -15.59
C PRO A 281 -16.18 3.30 -14.87
N MET A 282 -17.48 3.40 -15.19
CA MET A 282 -18.55 2.61 -14.54
C MET A 282 -18.28 1.10 -14.54
N LYS A 283 -17.69 0.57 -15.62
CA LYS A 283 -17.30 -0.84 -15.69
C LYS A 283 -16.34 -1.24 -14.58
N LEU A 284 -15.47 -0.33 -14.14
CA LEU A 284 -14.51 -0.57 -13.04
C LEU A 284 -15.18 -0.37 -11.68
N VAL A 285 -16.17 0.53 -11.58
CA VAL A 285 -16.99 0.67 -10.36
C VAL A 285 -17.75 -0.63 -10.07
N GLU A 286 -18.34 -1.25 -11.09
CA GLU A 286 -19.02 -2.55 -10.96
C GLU A 286 -18.05 -3.67 -10.57
N LYS A 287 -16.83 -3.68 -11.11
CA LYS A 287 -15.79 -4.61 -10.70
C LYS A 287 -15.38 -4.40 -9.23
N LEU A 288 -15.18 -3.14 -8.82
CA LEU A 288 -14.84 -2.78 -7.44
C LEU A 288 -15.92 -3.21 -6.43
N LYS A 289 -17.18 -3.11 -6.84
CA LYS A 289 -18.33 -3.55 -6.06
C LYS A 289 -18.31 -5.08 -5.85
N GLY A 290 -17.90 -5.84 -6.87
CA GLY A 290 -17.86 -7.30 -6.82
C GLY A 290 -19.26 -7.93 -6.75
N ALA A 291 -19.39 -9.02 -6.02
CA ALA A 291 -20.68 -9.71 -5.80
C ALA A 291 -21.57 -8.99 -4.76
N SER A 292 -21.06 -7.98 -4.06
CA SER A 292 -21.83 -7.23 -3.09
C SER A 292 -22.96 -6.45 -3.76
N PRO A 293 -24.18 -6.40 -3.20
CA PRO A 293 -25.25 -5.58 -3.72
C PRO A 293 -24.93 -4.07 -3.57
N ARG A 294 -24.03 -3.71 -2.67
CA ARG A 294 -23.75 -2.31 -2.28
C ARG A 294 -22.26 -2.06 -2.14
N LEU A 295 -21.82 -0.91 -2.61
CA LEU A 295 -20.44 -0.41 -2.37
C LEU A 295 -20.50 0.68 -1.30
N ARG A 296 -20.30 0.30 -0.04
CA ARG A 296 -20.41 1.23 1.11
C ARG A 296 -19.10 1.85 1.53
N ASN A 297 -18.01 1.17 1.26
CA ASN A 297 -16.68 1.59 1.69
C ASN A 297 -15.65 1.20 0.64
N ILE A 298 -14.59 1.98 0.57
CA ILE A 298 -13.39 1.68 -0.19
C ILE A 298 -12.15 1.84 0.69
N ALA A 299 -11.11 1.14 0.33
CA ALA A 299 -9.79 1.35 0.90
C ALA A 299 -8.80 1.70 -0.21
N ILE A 300 -7.75 2.42 0.17
CA ILE A 300 -6.69 2.87 -0.72
C ILE A 300 -5.34 2.44 -0.18
N SER A 301 -4.50 1.92 -1.08
CA SER A 301 -3.07 1.78 -0.86
C SER A 301 -2.37 2.53 -1.98
N SER A 302 -1.53 3.50 -1.66
CA SER A 302 -0.92 4.37 -2.66
C SER A 302 0.55 4.63 -2.39
N MET A 303 1.33 4.75 -3.46
CA MET A 303 2.74 5.12 -3.43
C MET A 303 3.16 5.65 -4.81
N GLY A 304 4.04 6.66 -4.83
CA GLY A 304 4.49 7.29 -6.07
C GLY A 304 3.31 7.83 -6.86
N ASN A 305 3.20 7.44 -8.12
CA ASN A 305 2.11 7.85 -9.01
C ASN A 305 0.93 6.85 -9.07
N LEU A 306 0.94 5.80 -8.24
CA LEU A 306 0.01 4.68 -8.34
C LEU A 306 -0.83 4.53 -7.07
N ALA A 307 -2.14 4.37 -7.24
CA ALA A 307 -3.09 3.99 -6.20
C ALA A 307 -3.77 2.67 -6.54
N TYR A 308 -3.95 1.83 -5.54
CA TYR A 308 -4.74 0.62 -5.58
C TYR A 308 -5.97 0.80 -4.69
N LEU A 309 -7.15 0.64 -5.28
CA LEU A 309 -8.42 0.74 -4.60
C LEU A 309 -9.05 -0.64 -4.51
N HIS A 310 -9.62 -0.96 -3.36
CA HIS A 310 -10.36 -2.20 -3.18
C HIS A 310 -11.59 -1.99 -2.29
N ASN A 311 -12.55 -2.87 -2.45
CA ASN A 311 -13.69 -2.99 -1.56
C ASN A 311 -13.29 -3.93 -0.40
N PRO A 312 -13.23 -3.46 0.86
CA PRO A 312 -12.84 -4.31 1.99
C PRO A 312 -13.77 -5.52 2.21
N SER A 313 -15.04 -5.41 1.77
CA SER A 313 -16.02 -6.51 1.88
C SER A 313 -15.89 -7.53 0.74
N GLU A 314 -15.34 -7.12 -0.41
CA GLU A 314 -15.22 -7.93 -1.63
C GLU A 314 -13.86 -7.67 -2.30
N PRO A 315 -12.74 -8.09 -1.66
CA PRO A 315 -11.39 -7.72 -2.13
C PRO A 315 -10.90 -8.54 -3.34
N GLY A 316 -11.78 -9.18 -4.08
CA GLY A 316 -11.46 -10.04 -5.24
C GLY A 316 -10.98 -9.28 -6.47
N GLU A 317 -11.34 -7.99 -6.60
CA GLU A 317 -10.87 -7.11 -7.67
C GLU A 317 -10.18 -5.88 -7.07
N LEU A 318 -9.07 -5.51 -7.66
CA LEU A 318 -8.29 -4.33 -7.32
C LEU A 318 -8.36 -3.35 -8.47
N ILE A 319 -8.65 -2.10 -8.19
CA ILE A 319 -8.67 -1.05 -9.22
C ILE A 319 -7.41 -0.22 -9.08
N LEU A 320 -6.69 -0.09 -10.20
CA LEU A 320 -5.47 0.70 -10.29
C LEU A 320 -5.81 2.08 -10.84
N CYS A 321 -5.24 3.10 -10.23
CA CYS A 321 -5.24 4.47 -10.77
C CYS A 321 -3.80 4.95 -10.87
N GLU A 322 -3.31 5.12 -12.10
CA GLU A 322 -2.00 5.71 -12.38
C GLU A 322 -2.19 7.17 -12.76
N VAL A 323 -1.58 8.07 -12.00
CA VAL A 323 -1.57 9.50 -12.30
C VAL A 323 -0.37 9.80 -13.18
N THR A 324 -0.66 10.21 -14.42
CA THR A 324 0.36 10.57 -15.40
C THR A 324 0.61 12.08 -15.39
N ASP A 325 1.65 12.52 -16.11
CA ASP A 325 1.96 13.91 -16.31
C ASP A 325 0.73 14.70 -16.79
N GLY A 326 0.50 15.88 -16.18
CA GLY A 326 -0.72 16.67 -16.43
C GLY A 326 -1.92 16.30 -15.56
N ALA A 327 -1.72 15.47 -14.53
CA ALA A 327 -2.74 15.05 -13.55
C ALA A 327 -3.93 14.29 -14.19
N LYS A 328 -3.67 13.51 -15.24
CA LYS A 328 -4.67 12.61 -15.84
C LYS A 328 -4.60 11.25 -15.16
N CYS A 329 -5.77 10.67 -14.88
CA CYS A 329 -5.92 9.35 -14.31
C CYS A 329 -6.04 8.28 -15.40
N LYS A 330 -5.15 7.30 -15.38
CA LYS A 330 -5.28 6.07 -16.16
C LYS A 330 -5.81 4.98 -15.24
N TRP A 331 -6.96 4.45 -15.56
CA TRP A 331 -7.63 3.44 -14.75
C TRP A 331 -7.44 2.04 -15.33
N GLY A 332 -7.24 1.06 -14.45
CA GLY A 332 -7.14 -0.36 -14.77
C GLY A 332 -7.73 -1.22 -13.67
N SER A 333 -7.80 -2.51 -13.89
CA SER A 333 -8.16 -3.48 -12.85
C SER A 333 -7.31 -4.72 -12.94
N VAL A 334 -7.03 -5.34 -11.80
CA VAL A 334 -6.38 -6.63 -11.69
C VAL A 334 -7.14 -7.51 -10.72
N ARG A 335 -7.26 -8.79 -11.05
CA ARG A 335 -7.84 -9.76 -10.13
C ARG A 335 -6.89 -10.01 -8.97
N ASN A 336 -7.43 -10.01 -7.76
CA ASN A 336 -6.66 -10.38 -6.57
C ASN A 336 -6.56 -11.91 -6.50
N VAL A 337 -5.39 -12.45 -6.85
CA VAL A 337 -5.15 -13.91 -6.87
C VAL A 337 -5.17 -14.55 -5.48
N VAL A 338 -5.03 -13.73 -4.45
CA VAL A 338 -4.93 -14.17 -3.05
C VAL A 338 -6.30 -14.52 -2.47
N VAL A 339 -7.36 -13.93 -3.02
CA VAL A 339 -8.73 -14.18 -2.57
C VAL A 339 -9.24 -15.47 -3.18
N ASN A 340 -9.33 -16.49 -2.36
CA ASN A 340 -9.91 -17.79 -2.76
C ASN A 340 -11.30 -17.93 -2.11
N GLU A 341 -12.32 -18.26 -2.90
CA GLU A 341 -13.71 -18.45 -2.44
C GLU A 341 -13.84 -19.50 -1.31
N VAL A 342 -12.86 -20.41 -1.21
CA VAL A 342 -12.82 -21.48 -0.20
C VAL A 342 -12.37 -20.96 1.17
N ASN A 343 -11.59 -19.88 1.26
CA ASN A 343 -10.94 -19.41 2.49
C ASN A 343 -11.55 -18.13 3.06
N ARG A 344 -12.81 -18.18 3.48
CA ARG A 344 -13.49 -17.07 4.20
C ARG A 344 -12.92 -16.76 5.59
N MET A 345 -11.94 -17.51 6.07
CA MET A 345 -11.34 -17.42 7.40
C MET A 345 -9.94 -16.80 7.35
N GLN A 346 -9.74 -15.80 6.48
CA GLN A 346 -8.47 -15.10 6.37
C GLN A 346 -8.66 -13.59 6.56
N THR A 347 -7.69 -12.97 7.22
CA THR A 347 -7.53 -11.51 7.22
C THR A 347 -6.57 -11.12 6.09
N LEU A 348 -6.84 -9.98 5.48
CA LEU A 348 -6.02 -9.41 4.43
C LEU A 348 -5.42 -8.09 4.92
N ALA A 349 -4.12 -7.89 4.70
CA ALA A 349 -3.47 -6.61 4.90
C ALA A 349 -2.80 -6.19 3.58
N PHE A 350 -3.06 -4.96 3.16
CA PHE A 350 -2.58 -4.38 1.91
C PHE A 350 -1.55 -3.30 2.20
N THR A 351 -0.41 -3.37 1.52
CA THR A 351 0.63 -2.33 1.56
C THR A 351 1.17 -2.06 0.15
N CYS A 352 1.81 -0.92 -0.03
CA CYS A 352 2.54 -0.58 -1.26
C CYS A 352 4.01 -0.33 -0.93
N SER A 353 4.88 -0.71 -1.83
CA SER A 353 6.31 -0.46 -1.68
C SER A 353 7.01 -0.22 -3.00
N ASN A 354 8.00 0.65 -3.00
CA ASN A 354 8.92 0.82 -4.11
C ASN A 354 9.95 -0.32 -4.07
N VAL A 355 9.64 -1.39 -4.80
CA VAL A 355 10.54 -2.53 -4.92
C VAL A 355 11.49 -2.30 -6.08
N GLY A 356 12.76 -2.11 -5.78
CA GLY A 356 13.83 -1.94 -6.77
C GLY A 356 14.60 -3.21 -7.06
N LEU A 357 15.47 -3.14 -8.07
CA LEU A 357 16.38 -4.24 -8.41
C LEU A 357 17.27 -4.63 -7.23
N GLY A 358 17.77 -3.63 -6.48
CA GLY A 358 18.63 -3.86 -5.30
C GLY A 358 17.91 -4.58 -4.16
N ASP A 359 16.63 -4.27 -3.92
CA ASP A 359 15.83 -4.95 -2.88
C ASP A 359 15.64 -6.43 -3.21
N LEU A 360 15.37 -6.73 -4.50
CA LEU A 360 15.26 -8.10 -4.98
C LEU A 360 16.62 -8.83 -4.92
N GLN A 361 17.71 -8.17 -5.32
CA GLN A 361 19.05 -8.76 -5.23
C GLN A 361 19.40 -9.13 -3.79
N ALA A 362 19.11 -8.24 -2.83
CA ALA A 362 19.31 -8.50 -1.41
C ALA A 362 18.44 -9.68 -0.92
N ALA A 363 17.17 -9.71 -1.32
CA ALA A 363 16.25 -10.78 -0.97
C ALA A 363 16.67 -12.14 -1.56
N PHE A 364 17.10 -12.19 -2.81
CA PHE A 364 17.61 -13.42 -3.43
C PHE A 364 18.92 -13.89 -2.77
N SER A 365 19.81 -12.97 -2.38
CA SER A 365 21.10 -13.29 -1.78
C SER A 365 20.97 -13.87 -0.38
N SER A 366 19.89 -13.62 0.34
CA SER A 366 19.65 -14.16 1.69
C SER A 366 19.46 -15.68 1.72
N GLY A 367 19.06 -16.29 0.59
CA GLY A 367 18.84 -17.73 0.46
C GLY A 367 17.62 -18.29 1.18
N ASP A 368 17.00 -17.52 2.06
CA ASP A 368 15.86 -17.94 2.90
C ASP A 368 14.51 -17.65 2.27
N ARG A 369 14.50 -17.13 1.04
CA ARG A 369 13.30 -16.63 0.38
C ARG A 369 13.23 -17.09 -1.06
N ARG A 370 12.00 -17.36 -1.51
CA ARG A 370 11.73 -17.74 -2.90
C ARG A 370 10.62 -16.86 -3.45
N PHE A 371 10.74 -16.54 -4.72
CA PHE A 371 9.75 -15.80 -5.48
C PHE A 371 9.17 -16.71 -6.54
N ILE A 372 7.88 -17.02 -6.41
CA ILE A 372 7.18 -17.95 -7.30
C ILE A 372 6.16 -17.15 -8.10
N ARG A 373 6.15 -17.32 -9.41
CA ARG A 373 5.12 -16.70 -10.27
C ARG A 373 3.78 -17.40 -10.08
N CYS A 374 2.73 -16.61 -9.93
CA CYS A 374 1.35 -17.07 -9.78
C CYS A 374 0.61 -17.06 -11.12
#